data_bd52d0f5e17ae69e70849816674c7231
#
_entry.id   bd52d0f5e17ae69e70849816674c7231
#
_cell.length_a   1.000
_cell.length_b   1.000
_cell.length_c   1.000
_cell.angle_alpha   90.00
_cell.angle_beta   90.00
_cell.angle_gamma   90.00
#
_symmetry.space_group_name_H-M   'P 1'
#
loop_
_entity.id
_entity.type
_entity.pdbx_description
1 polymer ?
#
loop_
_entity_poly.entity_id
_entity_poly.type
_entity_poly.pdbx_seq_one_letter_code
_entity_poly.pdbx_strand_id
1 'polypeptide(L)'
;MGFVIPSIRLRDSSALSTNQYCIRIKGEEVARGEILMDYYLALEPEHPEKEVDGIETVEPAYGIPSRWIRPEDRERAEVYGYTVIDPLSVMVTHLSEVIRQHAFELITRQEVIHLVENVKKTAPELVEEAFPGLIPYGLFQRILTSLLKEGVPVKDLETIIETMIEVVSETGLPVKDIDTIVERIR
;
A
#
# COMPACT_ATOMS: atom_id res chain seq x y z
N MET A 1 -5.72 -2.59 3.49
CA MET A 1 -6.05 -1.21 3.09
C MET A 1 -7.56 -1.00 2.91
N GLY A 2 -8.28 -1.79 2.15
CA GLY A 2 -9.76 -1.77 2.11
C GLY A 2 -10.39 -0.92 1.00
N PHE A 3 -9.62 -0.49 0.03
CA PHE A 3 -10.14 0.13 -1.20
C PHE A 3 -9.61 -0.60 -2.43
N VAL A 4 -10.25 -0.38 -3.57
CA VAL A 4 -9.84 -0.99 -4.84
C VAL A 4 -8.63 -0.24 -5.39
N ILE A 5 -7.54 -0.98 -5.60
CA ILE A 5 -6.34 -0.41 -6.22
C ILE A 5 -6.66 -0.11 -7.69
N PRO A 6 -6.31 1.08 -8.20
CA PRO A 6 -6.43 1.38 -9.62
C PRO A 6 -5.69 0.36 -10.48
N SER A 7 -6.13 0.17 -11.72
CA SER A 7 -5.50 -0.80 -12.63
C SER A 7 -4.01 -0.48 -12.84
N ILE A 8 -3.18 -1.50 -12.60
CA ILE A 8 -1.74 -1.42 -12.84
C ILE A 8 -1.49 -1.60 -14.33
N ARG A 9 -0.66 -0.72 -14.91
CA ARG A 9 -0.24 -0.79 -16.31
C ARG A 9 1.25 -1.06 -16.39
N LEU A 10 1.63 -2.14 -17.07
CA LEU A 10 3.01 -2.43 -17.41
C LEU A 10 3.36 -1.77 -18.74
N ARG A 11 4.54 -1.15 -18.80
CA ARG A 11 5.05 -0.51 -20.01
C ARG A 11 6.57 -0.70 -20.10
N ASP A 12 7.04 -0.98 -21.28
CA ASP A 12 8.47 -0.95 -21.57
C ASP A 12 8.98 0.48 -21.63
N SER A 13 10.22 0.68 -21.20
CA SER A 13 10.88 1.98 -21.22
C SER A 13 12.36 1.85 -21.60
N SER A 14 12.75 2.54 -22.66
CA SER A 14 14.16 2.62 -23.08
C SER A 14 15.05 3.43 -22.11
N ALA A 15 14.46 4.12 -21.14
CA ALA A 15 15.19 4.86 -20.12
C ALA A 15 15.69 3.98 -18.97
N LEU A 16 15.29 2.72 -18.93
CA LEU A 16 15.68 1.75 -17.90
C LEU A 16 16.74 0.79 -18.45
N SER A 17 17.68 0.38 -17.59
CA SER A 17 18.60 -0.72 -17.89
C SER A 17 17.86 -2.06 -17.89
N THR A 18 18.47 -3.11 -18.45
CA THR A 18 17.83 -4.40 -18.71
C THR A 18 17.15 -5.04 -17.49
N ASN A 19 17.72 -4.89 -16.30
CA ASN A 19 17.22 -5.50 -15.07
C ASN A 19 16.47 -4.52 -14.14
N GLN A 20 16.34 -3.25 -14.59
CA GLN A 20 15.72 -2.20 -13.80
C GLN A 20 14.22 -2.11 -14.07
N TYR A 21 13.48 -1.76 -13.03
CA TYR A 21 12.09 -1.32 -13.12
C TYR A 21 11.88 -0.03 -12.31
N CYS A 22 10.84 0.71 -12.66
CA CYS A 22 10.38 1.84 -11.85
C CYS A 22 8.87 1.74 -11.63
N ILE A 23 8.43 2.24 -10.50
CA ILE A 23 7.02 2.33 -10.11
C ILE A 23 6.62 3.79 -10.20
N ARG A 24 5.53 4.07 -10.91
CA ARG A 24 4.99 5.42 -11.06
C ARG A 24 3.56 5.51 -10.56
N ILE A 25 3.29 6.57 -9.82
CA ILE A 25 1.94 6.93 -9.38
C ILE A 25 1.60 8.30 -9.98
N LYS A 26 0.47 8.38 -10.68
CA LYS A 26 0.02 9.61 -11.38
C LYS A 26 1.08 10.20 -12.34
N GLY A 27 1.94 9.33 -12.91
CA GLY A 27 2.99 9.71 -13.84
C GLY A 27 4.34 10.05 -13.19
N GLU A 28 4.41 10.22 -11.88
CA GLU A 28 5.64 10.48 -11.15
C GLU A 28 6.30 9.19 -10.69
N GLU A 29 7.62 9.10 -10.81
CA GLU A 29 8.40 7.97 -10.32
C GLU A 29 8.50 8.06 -8.79
N VAL A 30 7.95 7.05 -8.10
CA VAL A 30 7.92 6.97 -6.63
C VAL A 30 8.88 5.91 -6.09
N ALA A 31 9.26 4.95 -6.92
CA ALA A 31 10.21 3.91 -6.53
C ALA A 31 10.93 3.34 -7.76
N ARG A 32 12.09 2.75 -7.52
CA ARG A 32 12.91 2.06 -8.51
C ARG A 32 13.52 0.82 -7.88
N GLY A 33 13.71 -0.22 -8.68
CA GLY A 33 14.36 -1.44 -8.23
C GLY A 33 15.08 -2.15 -9.38
N GLU A 34 15.76 -3.21 -9.02
CA GLU A 34 16.45 -4.11 -9.95
C GLU A 34 16.11 -5.55 -9.58
N ILE A 35 15.89 -6.40 -10.59
CA ILE A 35 15.71 -7.84 -10.42
C ILE A 35 16.59 -8.60 -11.41
N LEU A 36 17.21 -9.68 -10.93
CA LEU A 36 17.99 -10.59 -11.75
C LEU A 36 17.19 -11.87 -11.98
N MET A 37 16.63 -12.05 -13.17
CA MET A 37 15.67 -13.14 -13.48
C MET A 37 16.27 -14.53 -13.35
N ASP A 38 17.57 -14.68 -13.57
CA ASP A 38 18.27 -15.97 -13.48
C ASP A 38 18.87 -16.27 -12.09
N TYR A 39 18.51 -15.46 -11.09
CA TYR A 39 18.99 -15.54 -9.73
C TYR A 39 17.84 -15.65 -8.75
N TYR A 40 18.16 -15.93 -7.48
CA TYR A 40 17.28 -15.77 -6.32
C TYR A 40 17.82 -14.70 -5.39
N LEU A 41 16.92 -13.99 -4.72
CA LEU A 41 17.32 -13.05 -3.67
C LEU A 41 17.37 -13.78 -2.33
N ALA A 42 18.55 -13.82 -1.72
CA ALA A 42 18.78 -14.36 -0.39
C ALA A 42 18.83 -13.19 0.61
N LEU A 43 17.79 -13.08 1.45
CA LEU A 43 17.73 -12.09 2.53
C LEU A 43 18.66 -12.53 3.67
N GLU A 44 19.54 -11.64 4.12
CA GLU A 44 20.47 -11.94 5.22
C GLU A 44 19.72 -12.00 6.56
N PRO A 45 19.88 -13.09 7.33
CA PRO A 45 19.41 -13.14 8.71
C PRO A 45 20.30 -12.26 9.60
N GLU A 46 19.82 -11.88 10.78
CA GLU A 46 20.64 -11.09 11.75
C GLU A 46 21.96 -11.81 12.11
N HIS A 47 21.95 -13.16 12.16
CA HIS A 47 23.09 -13.98 12.47
C HIS A 47 23.19 -15.16 11.51
N PRO A 48 23.78 -14.99 10.32
CA PRO A 48 23.96 -16.09 9.38
C PRO A 48 24.95 -17.13 9.93
N GLU A 49 24.64 -18.43 9.79
CA GLU A 49 25.59 -19.47 10.18
C GLU A 49 26.86 -19.42 9.35
N LYS A 50 26.73 -19.12 8.06
CA LYS A 50 27.82 -18.89 7.11
C LYS A 50 27.37 -17.91 6.04
N GLU A 51 28.33 -17.20 5.47
CA GLU A 51 28.08 -16.36 4.29
C GLU A 51 27.84 -17.21 3.04
N VAL A 52 26.99 -16.73 2.17
CA VAL A 52 26.74 -17.28 0.83
C VAL A 52 27.32 -16.34 -0.22
N ASP A 53 28.01 -16.91 -1.20
CA ASP A 53 28.51 -16.14 -2.32
C ASP A 53 27.38 -15.59 -3.16
N GLY A 54 27.47 -14.31 -3.54
CA GLY A 54 26.44 -13.66 -4.34
C GLY A 54 26.74 -12.19 -4.61
N ILE A 55 25.87 -11.56 -5.38
CA ILE A 55 25.95 -10.12 -5.68
C ILE A 55 25.24 -9.38 -4.55
N GLU A 56 25.99 -8.61 -3.79
CA GLU A 56 25.45 -7.80 -2.69
C GLU A 56 24.42 -6.78 -3.19
N THR A 57 23.32 -6.69 -2.47
CA THR A 57 22.21 -5.78 -2.76
C THR A 57 21.40 -5.52 -1.50
N VAL A 58 20.32 -4.76 -1.67
CA VAL A 58 19.33 -4.49 -0.61
C VAL A 58 17.95 -4.85 -1.15
N GLU A 59 17.17 -5.58 -0.37
CA GLU A 59 15.78 -5.88 -0.70
C GLU A 59 14.99 -4.56 -0.75
N PRO A 60 14.29 -4.25 -1.87
CA PRO A 60 13.81 -2.90 -2.13
C PRO A 60 12.59 -2.46 -1.32
N ALA A 61 11.80 -3.38 -0.76
CA ALA A 61 10.59 -3.03 -0.03
C ALA A 61 10.89 -2.60 1.42
N TYR A 62 11.80 -3.29 2.08
CA TYR A 62 12.08 -3.11 3.51
C TYR A 62 13.53 -2.75 3.84
N GLY A 63 14.39 -2.67 2.82
CA GLY A 63 15.79 -2.30 3.02
C GLY A 63 16.64 -3.39 3.69
N ILE A 64 16.27 -4.65 3.56
CA ILE A 64 16.99 -5.77 4.19
C ILE A 64 18.26 -6.07 3.39
N PRO A 65 19.47 -6.14 4.02
CA PRO A 65 20.67 -6.60 3.37
C PRO A 65 20.45 -7.96 2.72
N SER A 66 20.89 -8.12 1.48
CA SER A 66 20.54 -9.28 0.67
C SER A 66 21.61 -9.57 -0.37
N ARG A 67 21.56 -10.75 -0.96
CA ARG A 67 22.45 -11.16 -2.07
C ARG A 67 21.68 -11.84 -3.17
N TRP A 68 21.97 -11.49 -4.42
CA TRP A 68 21.52 -12.28 -5.56
C TRP A 68 22.43 -13.52 -5.68
N ILE A 69 21.86 -14.69 -5.46
CA ILE A 69 22.54 -15.98 -5.49
C ILE A 69 22.11 -16.81 -6.71
N ARG A 70 22.96 -17.73 -7.14
CA ARG A 70 22.63 -18.66 -8.22
C ARG A 70 21.59 -19.69 -7.77
N PRO A 71 20.76 -20.23 -8.69
CA PRO A 71 19.78 -21.25 -8.36
C PRO A 71 20.33 -22.48 -7.63
N GLU A 72 21.55 -22.91 -8.01
CA GLU A 72 22.24 -24.05 -7.38
C GLU A 72 22.62 -23.80 -5.91
N ASP A 73 22.71 -22.55 -5.48
CA ASP A 73 23.07 -22.17 -4.11
C ASP A 73 21.86 -22.01 -3.18
N ARG A 74 20.65 -22.14 -3.71
CA ARG A 74 19.40 -21.91 -2.97
C ARG A 74 19.30 -22.76 -1.71
N GLU A 75 19.40 -24.08 -1.85
CA GLU A 75 19.26 -25.00 -0.71
C GLU A 75 20.33 -24.74 0.36
N ARG A 76 21.56 -24.42 -0.07
CA ARG A 76 22.66 -24.07 0.84
C ARG A 76 22.37 -22.77 1.60
N ALA A 77 21.85 -21.76 0.93
CA ALA A 77 21.46 -20.50 1.55
C ALA A 77 20.36 -20.70 2.61
N GLU A 78 19.32 -21.48 2.28
CA GLU A 78 18.25 -21.80 3.21
C GLU A 78 18.78 -22.54 4.47
N VAL A 79 19.71 -23.48 4.30
CA VAL A 79 20.37 -24.17 5.42
C VAL A 79 21.17 -23.20 6.30
N TYR A 80 21.78 -22.16 5.72
CA TYR A 80 22.54 -21.15 6.47
C TYR A 80 21.65 -20.06 7.10
N GLY A 81 20.31 -20.20 6.98
CA GLY A 81 19.35 -19.31 7.62
C GLY A 81 18.87 -18.14 6.76
N TYR A 82 19.27 -18.06 5.48
CA TYR A 82 18.76 -17.06 4.56
C TYR A 82 17.32 -17.36 4.15
N THR A 83 16.52 -16.31 4.00
CA THR A 83 15.22 -16.43 3.35
C THR A 83 15.39 -16.20 1.85
N VAL A 84 15.07 -17.20 1.02
CA VAL A 84 15.31 -17.15 -0.42
C VAL A 84 14.01 -16.88 -1.18
N ILE A 85 14.02 -15.84 -2.00
CA ILE A 85 12.84 -15.32 -2.72
C ILE A 85 13.12 -15.26 -4.21
N ASP A 86 12.14 -15.62 -5.05
CA ASP A 86 12.24 -15.46 -6.49
C ASP A 86 12.13 -13.98 -6.94
N PRO A 87 12.70 -13.62 -8.11
CA PRO A 87 12.77 -12.22 -8.54
C PRO A 87 11.41 -11.54 -8.72
N LEU A 88 10.40 -12.28 -9.23
CA LEU A 88 9.07 -11.71 -9.43
C LEU A 88 8.39 -11.41 -8.10
N SER A 89 8.54 -12.29 -7.12
CA SER A 89 8.04 -12.06 -5.75
C SER A 89 8.68 -10.84 -5.10
N VAL A 90 9.98 -10.60 -5.33
CA VAL A 90 10.66 -9.38 -4.87
C VAL A 90 10.00 -8.14 -5.47
N MET A 91 9.77 -8.11 -6.77
CA MET A 91 9.13 -6.97 -7.45
C MET A 91 7.69 -6.77 -6.97
N VAL A 92 6.90 -7.84 -6.82
CA VAL A 92 5.51 -7.76 -6.34
C VAL A 92 5.44 -7.26 -4.90
N THR A 93 6.36 -7.70 -4.04
CA THR A 93 6.45 -7.23 -2.65
C THR A 93 6.78 -5.74 -2.62
N HIS A 94 7.77 -5.29 -3.41
CA HIS A 94 8.11 -3.88 -3.51
C HIS A 94 6.94 -3.04 -4.04
N LEU A 95 6.27 -3.48 -5.09
CA LEU A 95 5.07 -2.82 -5.61
C LEU A 95 3.97 -2.71 -4.55
N SER A 96 3.73 -3.78 -3.80
CA SER A 96 2.72 -3.82 -2.74
C SER A 96 3.03 -2.83 -1.62
N GLU A 97 4.29 -2.74 -1.23
CA GLU A 97 4.74 -1.80 -0.20
C GLU A 97 4.66 -0.35 -0.68
N VAL A 98 5.06 -0.06 -1.92
CA VAL A 98 4.91 1.27 -2.53
C VAL A 98 3.45 1.69 -2.60
N ILE A 99 2.55 0.80 -3.02
CA ILE A 99 1.10 1.07 -3.02
C ILE A 99 0.60 1.35 -1.60
N ARG A 100 1.07 0.61 -0.61
CA ARG A 100 0.69 0.82 0.79
C ARG A 100 1.12 2.19 1.30
N GLN A 101 2.36 2.60 1.01
CA GLN A 101 2.92 3.89 1.42
C GLN A 101 2.23 5.08 0.72
N HIS A 102 1.79 4.90 -0.52
CA HIS A 102 1.14 5.92 -1.34
C HIS A 102 -0.39 5.77 -1.44
N ALA A 103 -0.99 4.92 -0.59
CA ALA A 103 -2.42 4.63 -0.63
C ALA A 103 -3.29 5.89 -0.55
N PHE A 104 -2.88 6.88 0.26
CA PHE A 104 -3.58 8.14 0.43
C PHE A 104 -3.64 8.99 -0.87
N GLU A 105 -2.69 8.83 -1.79
CA GLU A 105 -2.68 9.51 -3.08
C GLU A 105 -3.65 8.89 -4.09
N LEU A 106 -4.05 7.63 -3.87
CA LEU A 106 -4.93 6.88 -4.75
C LEU A 106 -6.41 7.12 -4.46
N ILE A 107 -6.76 7.73 -3.33
CA ILE A 107 -8.14 8.08 -2.97
C ILE A 107 -8.58 9.33 -3.73
N THR A 108 -9.16 9.12 -4.91
CA THR A 108 -9.79 10.18 -5.71
C THR A 108 -11.24 10.39 -5.29
N ARG A 109 -11.85 11.50 -5.75
CA ARG A 109 -13.28 11.74 -5.55
C ARG A 109 -14.14 10.61 -6.13
N GLN A 110 -13.77 10.09 -7.29
CA GLN A 110 -14.49 9.01 -7.93
C GLN A 110 -14.38 7.71 -7.16
N GLU A 111 -13.21 7.42 -6.60
CA GLU A 111 -13.01 6.25 -5.73
C GLU A 111 -13.89 6.35 -4.47
N VAL A 112 -13.96 7.53 -3.86
CA VAL A 112 -14.86 7.77 -2.71
C VAL A 112 -16.32 7.46 -3.04
N ILE A 113 -16.78 7.91 -4.22
CA ILE A 113 -18.15 7.62 -4.68
C ILE A 113 -18.37 6.11 -4.83
N HIS A 114 -17.42 5.39 -5.46
CA HIS A 114 -17.48 3.93 -5.59
C HIS A 114 -17.51 3.21 -4.24
N LEU A 115 -16.70 3.67 -3.28
CA LEU A 115 -16.70 3.11 -1.93
C LEU A 115 -18.06 3.29 -1.24
N VAL A 116 -18.65 4.48 -1.32
CA VAL A 116 -19.98 4.76 -0.76
C VAL A 116 -21.07 3.93 -1.46
N GLU A 117 -21.01 3.80 -2.79
CA GLU A 117 -21.93 2.95 -3.55
C GLU A 117 -21.83 1.47 -3.14
N ASN A 118 -20.63 0.99 -2.81
CA ASN A 118 -20.45 -0.36 -2.31
C ASN A 118 -21.04 -0.54 -0.91
N VAL A 119 -20.85 0.42 0.00
CA VAL A 119 -21.49 0.40 1.33
C VAL A 119 -23.01 0.47 1.20
N LYS A 120 -23.54 1.23 0.24
CA LYS A 120 -24.99 1.31 -0.01
C LYS A 120 -25.63 -0.04 -0.34
N LYS A 121 -24.88 -1.01 -0.84
CA LYS A 121 -25.39 -2.36 -1.15
C LYS A 121 -25.67 -3.18 0.12
N THR A 122 -24.91 -2.94 1.19
CA THR A 122 -25.02 -3.65 2.47
C THR A 122 -25.75 -2.84 3.55
N ALA A 123 -25.55 -1.53 3.56
CA ALA A 123 -26.12 -0.60 4.53
C ALA A 123 -26.74 0.64 3.86
N PRO A 124 -27.85 0.48 3.10
CA PRO A 124 -28.47 1.58 2.35
C PRO A 124 -28.95 2.72 3.25
N GLU A 125 -29.53 2.42 4.40
CA GLU A 125 -30.07 3.40 5.35
C GLU A 125 -28.94 4.29 5.92
N LEU A 126 -27.81 3.70 6.27
CA LEU A 126 -26.62 4.42 6.76
C LEU A 126 -26.11 5.41 5.71
N VAL A 127 -26.05 5.01 4.45
CA VAL A 127 -25.59 5.86 3.38
C VAL A 127 -26.58 6.99 3.09
N GLU A 128 -27.88 6.73 3.12
CA GLU A 128 -28.92 7.75 2.90
C GLU A 128 -28.97 8.78 4.04
N GLU A 129 -28.70 8.39 5.26
CA GLU A 129 -28.54 9.29 6.40
C GLU A 129 -27.29 10.17 6.27
N ALA A 130 -26.16 9.56 5.88
CA ALA A 130 -24.86 10.22 5.85
C ALA A 130 -24.69 11.17 4.65
N PHE A 131 -24.99 10.68 3.43
CA PHE A 131 -24.56 11.33 2.18
C PHE A 131 -25.71 11.83 1.31
N PRO A 132 -25.51 12.97 0.60
CA PRO A 132 -24.40 13.92 0.74
C PRO A 132 -24.62 14.97 1.82
N GLY A 133 -25.78 14.91 2.51
CA GLY A 133 -26.29 16.00 3.36
C GLY A 133 -25.48 16.21 4.63
N LEU A 134 -25.36 15.20 5.46
CA LEU A 134 -24.66 15.25 6.73
C LEU A 134 -23.14 15.20 6.54
N ILE A 135 -22.66 14.30 5.64
CA ILE A 135 -21.25 14.13 5.32
C ILE A 135 -21.01 14.46 3.86
N PRO A 136 -20.46 15.63 3.52
CA PRO A 136 -20.05 15.90 2.14
C PRO A 136 -18.96 14.92 1.69
N TYR A 137 -19.04 14.44 0.44
CA TYR A 137 -18.01 13.53 -0.12
C TYR A 137 -16.58 14.07 0.00
N GLY A 138 -16.40 15.43 -0.03
CA GLY A 138 -15.09 16.04 0.16
C GLY A 138 -14.56 15.92 1.59
N LEU A 139 -15.41 15.92 2.58
CA LEU A 139 -15.04 15.66 3.97
C LEU A 139 -14.64 14.18 4.12
N PHE A 140 -15.45 13.26 3.61
CA PHE A 140 -15.17 11.85 3.66
C PHE A 140 -13.84 11.51 2.97
N GLN A 141 -13.58 12.08 1.78
CA GLN A 141 -12.29 11.92 1.10
C GLN A 141 -11.11 12.36 1.97
N ARG A 142 -11.20 13.50 2.64
CA ARG A 142 -10.14 14.02 3.52
C ARG A 142 -9.90 13.09 4.72
N ILE A 143 -10.97 12.58 5.32
CA ILE A 143 -10.87 11.63 6.44
C ILE A 143 -10.19 10.33 5.99
N LEU A 144 -10.64 9.71 4.91
CA LEU A 144 -10.01 8.49 4.37
C LEU A 144 -8.53 8.73 4.02
N THR A 145 -8.20 9.88 3.42
CA THR A 145 -6.82 10.27 3.11
C THR A 145 -5.97 10.38 4.37
N SER A 146 -6.48 10.99 5.44
CA SER A 146 -5.77 11.13 6.71
C SER A 146 -5.57 9.78 7.39
N LEU A 147 -6.59 8.93 7.46
CA LEU A 147 -6.48 7.57 8.00
C LEU A 147 -5.40 6.76 7.27
N LEU A 148 -5.39 6.80 5.94
CA LEU A 148 -4.39 6.09 5.13
C LEU A 148 -2.97 6.64 5.30
N LYS A 149 -2.80 7.95 5.49
CA LYS A 149 -1.49 8.56 5.81
C LYS A 149 -0.94 8.05 7.14
N GLU A 150 -1.80 7.81 8.11
CA GLU A 150 -1.43 7.23 9.40
C GLU A 150 -1.33 5.70 9.38
N GLY A 151 -1.52 5.07 8.22
CA GLY A 151 -1.47 3.63 8.06
C GLY A 151 -2.70 2.89 8.62
N VAL A 152 -3.77 3.61 8.95
CA VAL A 152 -5.03 3.03 9.44
C VAL A 152 -5.81 2.41 8.28
N PRO A 153 -6.19 1.11 8.37
CA PRO A 153 -6.96 0.46 7.31
C PRO A 153 -8.37 1.04 7.20
N VAL A 154 -8.82 1.31 5.97
CA VAL A 154 -10.17 1.80 5.69
C VAL A 154 -11.11 0.68 5.20
N LYS A 155 -10.96 -0.53 5.77
CA LYS A 155 -11.77 -1.70 5.39
C LYS A 155 -13.20 -1.63 5.87
N ASP A 156 -13.37 -1.19 7.10
CA ASP A 156 -14.66 -1.09 7.78
C ASP A 156 -15.23 0.31 7.56
N LEU A 157 -15.73 0.53 6.35
CA LEU A 157 -16.32 1.81 5.98
C LEU A 157 -17.63 2.09 6.71
N GLU A 158 -18.38 1.06 7.10
CA GLU A 158 -19.62 1.22 7.85
C GLU A 158 -19.34 1.86 9.22
N THR A 159 -18.41 1.30 9.99
CA THR A 159 -17.98 1.88 11.27
C THR A 159 -17.39 3.29 11.12
N ILE A 160 -16.61 3.53 10.06
CA ILE A 160 -16.06 4.87 9.79
C ILE A 160 -17.19 5.88 9.55
N ILE A 161 -18.19 5.53 8.74
CA ILE A 161 -19.33 6.41 8.43
C ILE A 161 -20.16 6.65 9.69
N GLU A 162 -20.47 5.61 10.49
CA GLU A 162 -21.20 5.73 11.77
C GLU A 162 -20.49 6.68 12.72
N THR A 163 -19.18 6.50 12.93
CA THR A 163 -18.38 7.39 13.79
C THR A 163 -18.39 8.83 13.27
N MET A 164 -18.34 9.03 11.96
CA MET A 164 -18.43 10.37 11.37
C MET A 164 -19.80 11.01 11.62
N ILE A 165 -20.91 10.26 11.50
CA ILE A 165 -22.25 10.74 11.80
C ILE A 165 -22.33 11.21 13.26
N GLU A 166 -21.84 10.40 14.20
CA GLU A 166 -21.80 10.76 15.62
C GLU A 166 -21.05 12.06 15.85
N VAL A 167 -19.81 12.16 15.38
CA VAL A 167 -18.96 13.34 15.57
C VAL A 167 -19.59 14.59 14.94
N VAL A 168 -20.14 14.46 13.72
CA VAL A 168 -20.78 15.60 13.03
C VAL A 168 -22.04 16.03 13.76
N SER A 169 -22.81 15.10 14.30
CA SER A 169 -24.02 15.38 15.09
C SER A 169 -23.70 16.07 16.42
N GLU A 170 -22.60 15.70 17.07
CA GLU A 170 -22.13 16.29 18.32
C GLU A 170 -21.54 17.71 18.12
N THR A 171 -20.75 17.89 17.05
CA THR A 171 -19.93 19.11 16.85
C THR A 171 -20.55 20.12 15.89
N GLY A 172 -21.49 19.68 15.04
CA GLY A 172 -22.10 20.46 13.97
C GLY A 172 -21.20 20.65 12.74
N LEU A 173 -21.77 21.08 11.62
CA LEU A 173 -21.07 21.47 10.42
C LEU A 173 -20.81 22.98 10.38
N PRO A 174 -19.70 23.42 9.77
CA PRO A 174 -18.62 22.64 9.18
C PRO A 174 -17.65 22.07 10.24
N VAL A 175 -17.33 20.79 10.11
CA VAL A 175 -16.31 20.16 10.95
C VAL A 175 -14.97 20.84 10.68
N LYS A 176 -14.46 21.57 11.65
CA LYS A 176 -13.20 22.33 11.53
C LYS A 176 -11.97 21.47 11.84
N ASP A 177 -12.19 20.41 12.60
CA ASP A 177 -11.12 19.57 13.13
C ASP A 177 -11.25 18.13 12.60
N ILE A 178 -10.52 17.86 11.50
CA ILE A 178 -10.45 16.52 10.91
C ILE A 178 -9.71 15.58 11.84
N ASP A 179 -8.71 16.09 12.57
CA ASP A 179 -7.85 15.28 13.42
C ASP A 179 -8.67 14.67 14.57
N THR A 180 -9.64 15.39 15.12
CA THR A 180 -10.57 14.85 16.11
C THR A 180 -11.39 13.66 15.58
N ILE A 181 -11.84 13.71 14.33
CA ILE A 181 -12.58 12.60 13.72
C ILE A 181 -11.66 11.40 13.50
N VAL A 182 -10.47 11.65 12.96
CA VAL A 182 -9.46 10.61 12.68
C VAL A 182 -9.06 9.89 13.98
N GLU A 183 -8.84 10.65 15.04
CA GLU A 183 -8.47 10.08 16.35
C GLU A 183 -9.59 9.22 16.95
N ARG A 184 -10.85 9.56 16.71
CA ARG A 184 -11.99 8.79 17.22
C ARG A 184 -12.26 7.50 16.43
N ILE A 185 -11.89 7.48 15.15
CA ILE A 185 -11.98 6.28 14.29
C ILE A 185 -10.82 5.31 14.57
N ARG A 186 -9.68 5.79 15.01
CA ARG A 186 -8.46 5.04 15.32
C ARG A 186 -8.60 4.15 16.55
#